data_6b54893a5cd8d22144cd206dbe37bc64
#
_entry.id   6b54893a5cd8d22144cd206dbe37bc64
#
_cell.length_a   1.000
_cell.length_b   1.000
_cell.length_c   1.000
_cell.angle_alpha   90.00
_cell.angle_beta   90.00
_cell.angle_gamma   90.00
#
_symmetry.space_group_name_H-M   'P 1'
#
loop_
_entity.id
_entity.type
_entity.pdbx_description
1 polymer ?
#
loop_
_entity_poly.entity_id
_entity_poly.type
_entity_poly.pdbx_seq_one_letter_code
_entity_poly.pdbx_strand_id
1 'polypeptide(L)'
;MRLHSKQFIFALMGVLLFMPSQAQELPFNSGEVIRKAIELHNKGEYKEAIEHFLTVEKSDTNYNWMLAEICLSYLEDSSYKEAIQICNTGLLRNIDNIDQFYNIKGTALDRGGDYKSALKVFEKAVERCPASYLLRYNQGVTYENAGFHQEAFEIYKSVLKLNPYHVGSHLKLALMAAKKGELSRAGLSIAMALSLGAKTTQAVNYLILGESILKGEFEKEDIKLDFGKGNYQKTDLILRNRIALNKAYKLQSKLDFQIYRQLQVLFETMEYDETSEDFWMKYYVPYFLKLREEEYFGAYTYYCSRGIGNPKTEKLLKKNKSKAEEYEQWSLIEMKEFFGQNKEFWDGEERELSYWFYRGNRLQAKGNKLNDKNEGYWEFYHWSGNLSSKGRF
;
A
#
# COMPACT_ATOMS: atom_id res chain seq x y z
N MET A 1 -50.93 79.01 58.34
CA MET A 1 -51.91 77.96 58.56
C MET A 1 -52.30 77.34 57.21
N ARG A 2 -52.13 76.04 57.05
CA ARG A 2 -52.38 75.19 55.92
C ARG A 2 -51.43 75.31 54.69
N LEU A 3 -50.46 74.44 54.68
CA LEU A 3 -49.66 73.95 53.55
C LEU A 3 -50.43 73.22 52.50
N HIS A 4 -50.16 73.47 51.23
CA HIS A 4 -50.52 72.56 50.14
C HIS A 4 -49.24 72.12 49.46
N SER A 5 -48.97 70.83 49.62
CA SER A 5 -47.93 70.10 48.93
C SER A 5 -48.29 69.85 47.45
N LYS A 6 -47.45 70.28 46.54
CA LYS A 6 -47.49 69.83 45.11
C LYS A 6 -46.42 68.80 44.92
N GLN A 7 -46.87 67.58 44.61
CA GLN A 7 -46.03 66.45 44.19
C GLN A 7 -45.51 66.71 42.78
N PHE A 8 -44.21 66.76 42.61
CA PHE A 8 -43.58 66.70 41.30
C PHE A 8 -43.28 65.22 40.99
N ILE A 9 -43.94 64.66 39.96
CA ILE A 9 -43.64 63.34 39.40
C ILE A 9 -42.53 63.51 38.38
N PHE A 10 -41.31 63.02 38.68
CA PHE A 10 -40.24 62.91 37.71
C PHE A 10 -40.46 61.61 36.92
N ALA A 11 -40.84 61.74 35.62
CA ALA A 11 -40.82 60.65 34.69
C ALA A 11 -39.38 60.31 34.33
N LEU A 12 -38.86 59.19 34.85
CA LEU A 12 -37.55 58.68 34.48
C LEU A 12 -37.72 57.95 33.13
N MET A 13 -37.34 58.63 32.04
CA MET A 13 -37.29 58.10 30.69
C MET A 13 -36.06 57.20 30.60
N GLY A 14 -36.21 55.87 30.77
CA GLY A 14 -35.15 54.89 30.62
C GLY A 14 -34.68 54.80 29.16
N VAL A 15 -33.51 55.38 28.90
CA VAL A 15 -32.77 55.15 27.66
C VAL A 15 -32.19 53.74 27.72
N LEU A 16 -32.87 52.78 27.10
CA LEU A 16 -32.32 51.44 26.78
C LEU A 16 -31.19 51.64 25.74
N LEU A 17 -29.98 51.72 26.24
CA LEU A 17 -28.79 51.58 25.41
C LEU A 17 -28.77 50.13 24.85
N PHE A 18 -29.19 49.94 23.59
CA PHE A 18 -28.87 48.79 22.82
C PHE A 18 -27.34 48.74 22.67
N MET A 19 -26.67 48.04 23.57
CA MET A 19 -25.30 47.58 23.28
C MET A 19 -25.41 46.51 22.17
N PRO A 20 -24.74 46.68 21.01
CA PRO A 20 -24.64 45.61 20.09
C PRO A 20 -23.93 44.45 20.83
N SER A 21 -24.60 43.33 20.92
CA SER A 21 -23.97 42.07 21.33
C SER A 21 -22.79 41.87 20.38
N GLN A 22 -21.58 42.13 20.84
CA GLN A 22 -20.40 41.60 20.16
C GLN A 22 -20.58 40.12 20.20
N ALA A 23 -20.89 39.56 19.04
CA ALA A 23 -20.81 38.11 18.84
C ALA A 23 -19.37 37.75 19.25
N GLN A 24 -19.25 37.03 20.35
CA GLN A 24 -17.96 36.56 20.85
C GLN A 24 -17.47 35.59 19.76
N GLU A 25 -16.54 36.09 18.93
CA GLU A 25 -15.89 35.18 17.95
C GLU A 25 -15.32 34.03 18.75
N LEU A 26 -15.81 32.83 18.45
CA LEU A 26 -15.27 31.61 19.06
C LEU A 26 -13.74 31.60 18.81
N PRO A 27 -12.93 31.27 19.81
CA PRO A 27 -11.50 31.21 19.62
C PRO A 27 -11.15 30.32 18.45
N PHE A 28 -10.22 30.79 17.58
CA PHE A 28 -9.78 30.02 16.41
C PHE A 28 -9.32 28.63 16.84
N ASN A 29 -9.97 27.60 16.31
CA ASN A 29 -9.67 26.20 16.61
C ASN A 29 -8.99 25.57 15.38
N SER A 30 -7.67 25.65 15.33
CA SER A 30 -6.86 25.08 14.25
C SER A 30 -7.09 23.59 14.03
N GLY A 31 -7.37 22.83 15.08
CA GLY A 31 -7.67 21.41 14.98
C GLY A 31 -8.98 21.11 14.23
N GLU A 32 -10.01 21.95 14.39
CA GLU A 32 -11.26 21.83 13.61
C GLU A 32 -11.07 22.25 12.16
N VAL A 33 -10.32 23.33 11.94
CA VAL A 33 -9.96 23.81 10.60
C VAL A 33 -9.22 22.71 9.82
N ILE A 34 -8.21 22.07 10.43
CA ILE A 34 -7.45 20.99 9.81
C ILE A 34 -8.36 19.79 9.49
N ARG A 35 -9.24 19.37 10.43
CA ARG A 35 -10.18 18.28 10.16
C ARG A 35 -11.12 18.58 8.99
N LYS A 36 -11.66 19.80 8.93
CA LYS A 36 -12.50 20.23 7.81
C LYS A 36 -11.74 20.20 6.49
N ALA A 37 -10.49 20.68 6.49
CA ALA A 37 -9.63 20.64 5.30
C ALA A 37 -9.35 19.20 4.85
N ILE A 38 -9.12 18.25 5.78
CA ILE A 38 -8.98 16.82 5.46
C ILE A 38 -10.27 16.25 4.86
N GLU A 39 -11.45 16.66 5.35
CA GLU A 39 -12.73 16.23 4.77
C GLU A 39 -12.89 16.72 3.32
N LEU A 40 -12.51 17.98 3.03
CA LEU A 40 -12.49 18.54 1.68
C LEU A 40 -11.51 17.78 0.78
N HIS A 41 -10.28 17.53 1.28
CA HIS A 41 -9.30 16.71 0.57
C HIS A 41 -9.86 15.33 0.19
N ASN A 42 -10.51 14.65 1.12
CA ASN A 42 -11.09 13.32 0.90
C ASN A 42 -12.25 13.32 -0.12
N LYS A 43 -12.89 14.48 -0.34
CA LYS A 43 -13.89 14.68 -1.40
C LYS A 43 -13.28 15.04 -2.76
N GLY A 44 -11.96 15.27 -2.83
CA GLY A 44 -11.26 15.75 -4.02
C GLY A 44 -11.30 17.28 -4.20
N GLU A 45 -11.78 18.02 -3.21
CA GLU A 45 -11.88 19.49 -3.19
C GLU A 45 -10.54 20.08 -2.70
N TYR A 46 -9.46 19.79 -3.44
CA TYR A 46 -8.07 20.05 -2.99
C TYR A 46 -7.77 21.53 -2.78
N LYS A 47 -8.26 22.41 -3.67
CA LYS A 47 -8.00 23.86 -3.58
C LYS A 47 -8.63 24.46 -2.34
N GLU A 48 -9.88 24.11 -2.05
CA GLU A 48 -10.58 24.56 -0.84
C GLU A 48 -9.92 23.99 0.42
N ALA A 49 -9.48 22.73 0.38
CA ALA A 49 -8.70 22.15 1.47
C ALA A 49 -7.41 22.94 1.75
N ILE A 50 -6.67 23.31 0.70
CA ILE A 50 -5.44 24.10 0.79
C ILE A 50 -5.73 25.47 1.41
N GLU A 51 -6.79 26.16 0.98
CA GLU A 51 -7.19 27.45 1.55
C GLU A 51 -7.45 27.35 3.06
N HIS A 52 -8.16 26.32 3.50
CA HIS A 52 -8.39 26.06 4.92
C HIS A 52 -7.08 25.78 5.67
N PHE A 53 -6.20 24.93 5.16
CA PHE A 53 -4.91 24.65 5.80
C PHE A 53 -4.05 25.91 5.96
N LEU A 54 -4.04 26.80 4.99
CA LEU A 54 -3.24 28.04 5.00
C LEU A 54 -3.68 29.06 6.04
N THR A 55 -4.86 28.90 6.66
CA THR A 55 -5.30 29.75 7.77
C THR A 55 -4.59 29.41 9.10
N VAL A 56 -3.92 28.25 9.18
CA VAL A 56 -3.19 27.82 10.38
C VAL A 56 -1.83 28.50 10.43
N GLU A 57 -1.62 29.35 11.43
CA GLU A 57 -0.39 30.13 11.59
C GLU A 57 0.82 29.25 12.00
N LYS A 58 2.04 29.74 11.66
CA LYS A 58 3.30 29.02 11.99
C LYS A 58 3.55 28.86 13.49
N SER A 59 2.95 29.74 14.31
CA SER A 59 2.99 29.70 15.77
C SER A 59 2.03 28.72 16.40
N ASP A 60 1.06 28.19 15.63
CA ASP A 60 0.05 27.26 16.12
C ASP A 60 0.66 25.91 16.49
N THR A 61 0.15 25.30 17.57
CA THR A 61 0.60 23.99 18.05
C THR A 61 0.33 22.87 17.06
N ASN A 62 -0.72 23.01 16.22
CA ASN A 62 -1.09 22.07 15.18
C ASN A 62 -0.42 22.33 13.82
N TYR A 63 0.49 23.32 13.73
CA TYR A 63 1.15 23.68 12.48
C TYR A 63 1.90 22.50 11.83
N ASN A 64 2.55 21.65 12.62
CA ASN A 64 3.24 20.48 12.11
C ASN A 64 2.26 19.44 11.54
N TRP A 65 1.10 19.27 12.16
CA TRP A 65 0.03 18.43 11.60
C TRP A 65 -0.50 19.01 10.29
N MET A 66 -0.78 20.31 10.26
CA MET A 66 -1.19 21.00 9.03
C MET A 66 -0.17 20.80 7.91
N LEU A 67 1.14 20.92 8.17
CA LEU A 67 2.19 20.68 7.15
C LEU A 67 2.13 19.25 6.57
N ALA A 68 1.84 18.26 7.40
CA ALA A 68 1.74 16.88 6.93
C ALA A 68 0.53 16.64 6.00
N GLU A 69 -0.58 17.33 6.24
CA GLU A 69 -1.82 17.18 5.48
C GLU A 69 -1.87 18.05 4.21
N ILE A 70 -1.41 19.30 4.29
CA ILE A 70 -1.46 20.22 3.15
C ILE A 70 -0.57 19.77 2.00
N CYS A 71 0.57 19.11 2.28
CA CYS A 71 1.45 18.62 1.22
C CYS A 71 0.81 17.51 0.39
N LEU A 72 -0.10 16.70 0.96
CA LEU A 72 -0.93 15.74 0.22
C LEU A 72 -1.92 16.47 -0.71
N SER A 73 -2.57 17.51 -0.21
CA SER A 73 -3.53 18.28 -1.02
C SER A 73 -2.85 18.97 -2.20
N TYR A 74 -1.66 19.56 -2.01
CA TYR A 74 -0.86 20.10 -3.12
C TYR A 74 -0.42 19.01 -4.13
N LEU A 75 -0.06 17.83 -3.65
CA LEU A 75 0.32 16.71 -4.53
C LEU A 75 -0.85 16.29 -5.43
N GLU A 76 -2.04 16.13 -4.85
CA GLU A 76 -3.23 15.69 -5.59
C GLU A 76 -3.83 16.80 -6.47
N ASP A 77 -3.67 18.08 -6.10
CA ASP A 77 -3.96 19.25 -6.97
C ASP A 77 -2.94 19.42 -8.12
N SER A 78 -1.92 18.56 -8.19
CA SER A 78 -0.81 18.69 -9.14
C SER A 78 0.05 19.95 -8.98
N SER A 79 -0.05 20.63 -7.85
CA SER A 79 0.77 21.77 -7.45
C SER A 79 2.11 21.28 -6.88
N TYR A 80 2.92 20.63 -7.74
CA TYR A 80 4.12 19.89 -7.32
C TYR A 80 5.19 20.76 -6.70
N LYS A 81 5.35 22.03 -7.17
CA LYS A 81 6.34 22.96 -6.62
C LYS A 81 6.02 23.30 -5.17
N GLU A 82 4.78 23.60 -4.89
CA GLU A 82 4.26 23.92 -3.56
C GLU A 82 4.37 22.70 -2.63
N ALA A 83 3.97 21.53 -3.10
CA ALA A 83 4.14 20.27 -2.37
C ALA A 83 5.60 20.07 -1.94
N ILE A 84 6.56 20.24 -2.85
CA ILE A 84 8.01 20.11 -2.58
C ILE A 84 8.47 21.14 -1.55
N GLN A 85 8.01 22.39 -1.61
CA GLN A 85 8.37 23.44 -0.65
C GLN A 85 7.87 23.13 0.77
N ILE A 86 6.62 22.68 0.89
CA ILE A 86 6.05 22.26 2.17
C ILE A 86 6.80 21.04 2.72
N CYS A 87 7.07 20.05 1.88
CA CYS A 87 7.86 18.87 2.30
C CYS A 87 9.26 19.26 2.78
N ASN A 88 9.95 20.20 2.11
CA ASN A 88 11.24 20.71 2.58
C ASN A 88 11.12 21.35 3.97
N THR A 89 10.06 22.12 4.21
CA THR A 89 9.80 22.72 5.52
C THR A 89 9.61 21.64 6.59
N GLY A 90 8.79 20.61 6.32
CA GLY A 90 8.58 19.50 7.23
C GLY A 90 9.85 18.71 7.54
N LEU A 91 10.68 18.46 6.52
CA LEU A 91 11.96 17.75 6.68
C LEU A 91 12.99 18.58 7.50
N LEU A 92 13.02 19.90 7.34
CA LEU A 92 13.90 20.79 8.12
C LEU A 92 13.47 20.86 9.60
N ARG A 93 12.18 20.84 9.87
CA ARG A 93 11.64 20.82 11.23
C ARG A 93 11.80 19.48 11.93
N ASN A 94 12.24 18.45 11.22
CA ASN A 94 12.42 17.07 11.72
C ASN A 94 11.17 16.54 12.44
N ILE A 95 10.01 16.76 11.80
CA ILE A 95 8.70 16.36 12.34
C ILE A 95 8.58 14.84 12.32
N ASP A 96 7.71 14.30 13.16
CA ASP A 96 7.53 12.86 13.36
C ASP A 96 7.15 12.11 12.09
N ASN A 97 6.72 12.53 11.02
CA ASN A 97 6.37 11.80 9.80
C ASN A 97 7.35 12.09 8.64
N ILE A 98 8.65 12.01 8.87
CA ILE A 98 9.65 12.31 7.85
C ILE A 98 9.52 11.43 6.60
N ASP A 99 9.12 10.16 6.76
CA ASP A 99 8.86 9.22 5.67
C ASP A 99 7.73 9.71 4.76
N GLN A 100 6.66 10.28 5.31
CA GLN A 100 5.58 10.90 4.55
C GLN A 100 6.08 12.08 3.71
N PHE A 101 6.87 12.99 4.30
CA PHE A 101 7.44 14.13 3.56
C PHE A 101 8.39 13.70 2.45
N TYR A 102 9.24 12.69 2.70
CA TYR A 102 10.08 12.11 1.65
C TYR A 102 9.24 11.50 0.54
N ASN A 103 8.20 10.74 0.92
CA ASN A 103 7.31 10.09 -0.03
C ASN A 103 6.61 11.09 -0.95
N ILE A 104 6.00 12.12 -0.37
CA ILE A 104 5.29 13.15 -1.14
C ILE A 104 6.26 13.94 -2.01
N LYS A 105 7.42 14.33 -1.48
CA LYS A 105 8.45 15.06 -2.23
C LYS A 105 8.95 14.24 -3.42
N GLY A 106 9.29 12.97 -3.21
CA GLY A 106 9.73 12.07 -4.27
C GLY A 106 8.65 11.88 -5.33
N THR A 107 7.40 11.64 -4.89
CA THR A 107 6.25 11.47 -5.79
C THR A 107 5.93 12.75 -6.58
N ALA A 108 6.04 13.93 -5.97
CA ALA A 108 5.82 15.20 -6.66
C ALA A 108 6.87 15.44 -7.75
N LEU A 109 8.14 15.12 -7.49
CA LEU A 109 9.21 15.16 -8.49
C LEU A 109 8.99 14.15 -9.61
N ASP A 110 8.58 12.91 -9.27
CA ASP A 110 8.28 11.85 -10.23
C ASP A 110 7.11 12.24 -11.16
N ARG A 111 5.97 12.65 -10.58
CA ARG A 111 4.79 13.11 -11.36
C ARG A 111 5.10 14.37 -12.18
N GLY A 112 6.05 15.19 -11.73
CA GLY A 112 6.57 16.35 -12.47
C GLY A 112 7.59 16.00 -13.55
N GLY A 113 7.97 14.72 -13.70
CA GLY A 113 8.91 14.23 -14.72
C GLY A 113 10.39 14.37 -14.36
N ASP A 114 10.74 14.89 -13.17
CA ASP A 114 12.13 14.95 -12.70
C ASP A 114 12.52 13.67 -11.96
N TYR A 115 12.58 12.56 -12.71
CA TYR A 115 12.90 11.23 -12.16
C TYR A 115 14.27 11.19 -11.49
N LYS A 116 15.25 11.95 -12.02
CA LYS A 116 16.60 12.00 -11.45
C LYS A 116 16.61 12.57 -10.03
N SER A 117 15.89 13.65 -9.82
CA SER A 117 15.76 14.26 -8.48
C SER A 117 14.87 13.40 -7.56
N ALA A 118 13.81 12.79 -8.08
CA ALA A 118 12.95 11.87 -7.34
C ALA A 118 13.74 10.68 -6.79
N LEU A 119 14.56 10.02 -7.63
CA LEU A 119 15.41 8.90 -7.20
C LEU A 119 16.38 9.30 -6.09
N LYS A 120 17.05 10.45 -6.18
CA LYS A 120 17.93 10.97 -5.10
C LYS A 120 17.17 11.19 -3.79
N VAL A 121 15.91 11.66 -3.89
CA VAL A 121 15.05 11.84 -2.70
C VAL A 121 14.71 10.50 -2.09
N PHE A 122 14.33 9.50 -2.89
CA PHE A 122 14.00 8.17 -2.41
C PHE A 122 15.21 7.40 -1.87
N GLU A 123 16.40 7.51 -2.49
CA GLU A 123 17.65 6.95 -1.96
C GLU A 123 17.92 7.44 -0.54
N LYS A 124 17.91 8.78 -0.34
CA LYS A 124 18.05 9.38 0.99
C LYS A 124 16.94 8.96 1.96
N ALA A 125 15.72 8.83 1.46
CA ALA A 125 14.57 8.40 2.25
C ALA A 125 14.73 6.98 2.78
N VAL A 126 15.16 6.05 1.92
CA VAL A 126 15.38 4.64 2.26
C VAL A 126 16.55 4.49 3.23
N GLU A 127 17.62 5.29 3.12
CA GLU A 127 18.70 5.32 4.10
C GLU A 127 18.20 5.75 5.50
N ARG A 128 17.31 6.75 5.56
CA ARG A 128 16.78 7.25 6.83
C ARG A 128 15.62 6.42 7.40
N CYS A 129 14.86 5.75 6.54
CA CYS A 129 13.71 4.94 6.91
C CYS A 129 13.79 3.56 6.24
N PRO A 130 14.80 2.72 6.58
CA PRO A 130 15.12 1.48 5.85
C PRO A 130 14.00 0.45 5.86
N ALA A 131 13.12 0.49 6.86
CA ALA A 131 11.97 -0.40 6.99
C ALA A 131 10.69 0.10 6.28
N SER A 132 10.72 1.30 5.69
CA SER A 132 9.56 1.81 4.96
C SER A 132 9.47 1.16 3.58
N TYR A 133 8.65 0.11 3.49
CA TYR A 133 8.39 -0.55 2.22
C TYR A 133 7.69 0.38 1.21
N LEU A 134 6.91 1.38 1.67
CA LEU A 134 6.26 2.35 0.79
C LEU A 134 7.25 3.27 0.07
N LEU A 135 8.29 3.74 0.77
CA LEU A 135 9.35 4.53 0.15
C LEU A 135 10.09 3.72 -0.92
N ARG A 136 10.41 2.45 -0.62
CA ARG A 136 11.00 1.54 -1.60
C ARG A 136 10.07 1.29 -2.78
N TYR A 137 8.79 1.04 -2.53
CA TYR A 137 7.82 0.83 -3.59
C TYR A 137 7.76 2.03 -4.55
N ASN A 138 7.67 3.25 -4.02
CA ASN A 138 7.63 4.46 -4.84
C ASN A 138 8.97 4.74 -5.53
N GLN A 139 10.10 4.38 -4.92
CA GLN A 139 11.40 4.35 -5.62
C GLN A 139 11.34 3.41 -6.83
N GLY A 140 10.79 2.21 -6.67
CA GLY A 140 10.60 1.27 -7.78
C GLY A 140 9.69 1.82 -8.88
N VAL A 141 8.60 2.51 -8.52
CA VAL A 141 7.71 3.19 -9.48
C VAL A 141 8.49 4.26 -10.27
N THR A 142 9.31 5.05 -9.58
CA THR A 142 10.15 6.08 -10.24
C THR A 142 11.18 5.46 -11.18
N TYR A 143 11.84 4.35 -10.80
CA TYR A 143 12.70 3.60 -11.71
C TYR A 143 11.97 3.12 -12.96
N GLU A 144 10.75 2.56 -12.78
CA GLU A 144 9.92 2.10 -13.91
C GLU A 144 9.52 3.26 -14.83
N ASN A 145 9.09 4.41 -14.27
CA ASN A 145 8.73 5.61 -15.02
C ASN A 145 9.92 6.20 -15.78
N ALA A 146 11.14 6.07 -15.23
CA ALA A 146 12.38 6.49 -15.86
C ALA A 146 12.92 5.48 -16.90
N GLY A 147 12.24 4.32 -17.08
CA GLY A 147 12.66 3.27 -18.03
C GLY A 147 13.71 2.29 -17.50
N PHE A 148 14.08 2.37 -16.22
CA PHE A 148 15.03 1.47 -15.55
C PHE A 148 14.31 0.24 -15.01
N HIS A 149 13.87 -0.63 -15.91
CA HIS A 149 12.97 -1.74 -15.56
C HIS A 149 13.65 -2.82 -14.69
N GLN A 150 14.97 -3.04 -14.89
CA GLN A 150 15.70 -4.03 -14.09
C GLN A 150 15.84 -3.57 -12.64
N GLU A 151 16.18 -2.31 -12.43
CA GLU A 151 16.27 -1.70 -11.10
C GLU A 151 14.88 -1.72 -10.40
N ALA A 152 13.84 -1.36 -11.13
CA ALA A 152 12.46 -1.43 -10.59
C ALA A 152 12.09 -2.85 -10.16
N PHE A 153 12.44 -3.86 -10.95
CA PHE A 153 12.22 -5.27 -10.62
C PHE A 153 12.90 -5.67 -9.30
N GLU A 154 14.19 -5.34 -9.14
CA GLU A 154 14.93 -5.64 -7.91
C GLU A 154 14.32 -4.91 -6.69
N ILE A 155 13.90 -3.66 -6.87
CA ILE A 155 13.24 -2.90 -5.81
C ILE A 155 11.90 -3.56 -5.41
N TYR A 156 11.04 -3.94 -6.36
CA TYR A 156 9.76 -4.60 -6.01
C TYR A 156 9.97 -5.92 -5.27
N LYS A 157 10.99 -6.71 -5.63
CA LYS A 157 11.40 -7.90 -4.87
C LYS A 157 11.79 -7.53 -3.42
N SER A 158 12.57 -6.46 -3.27
CA SER A 158 13.01 -5.99 -1.94
C SER A 158 11.84 -5.51 -1.09
N VAL A 159 10.80 -4.91 -1.70
CA VAL A 159 9.55 -4.55 -1.01
C VAL A 159 8.86 -5.80 -0.46
N LEU A 160 8.78 -6.87 -1.24
CA LEU A 160 8.14 -8.12 -0.80
C LEU A 160 8.91 -8.83 0.33
N LYS A 161 10.23 -8.63 0.43
CA LYS A 161 11.00 -9.08 1.59
C LYS A 161 10.63 -8.33 2.87
N LEU A 162 10.30 -7.02 2.77
CA LEU A 162 9.89 -6.21 3.92
C LEU A 162 8.41 -6.39 4.26
N ASN A 163 7.56 -6.47 3.24
CA ASN A 163 6.13 -6.65 3.37
C ASN A 163 5.59 -7.58 2.28
N PRO A 164 5.54 -8.89 2.55
CA PRO A 164 5.03 -9.88 1.59
C PRO A 164 3.55 -9.73 1.25
N TYR A 165 2.81 -8.94 2.03
CA TYR A 165 1.38 -8.67 1.82
C TYR A 165 1.13 -7.41 0.95
N HIS A 166 2.17 -6.79 0.39
CA HIS A 166 2.02 -5.57 -0.40
C HIS A 166 1.49 -5.86 -1.80
N VAL A 167 0.18 -5.76 -1.99
CA VAL A 167 -0.53 -6.06 -3.26
C VAL A 167 0.08 -5.32 -4.45
N GLY A 168 0.45 -4.04 -4.28
CA GLY A 168 1.04 -3.21 -5.34
C GLY A 168 2.30 -3.82 -5.95
N SER A 169 3.19 -4.41 -5.14
CA SER A 169 4.41 -5.05 -5.65
C SER A 169 4.11 -6.34 -6.43
N HIS A 170 3.16 -7.15 -5.96
CA HIS A 170 2.73 -8.33 -6.72
C HIS A 170 2.13 -7.95 -8.08
N LEU A 171 1.32 -6.87 -8.14
CA LEU A 171 0.75 -6.36 -9.39
C LEU A 171 1.83 -5.83 -10.33
N LYS A 172 2.82 -5.10 -9.82
CA LYS A 172 3.95 -4.60 -10.61
C LYS A 172 4.76 -5.74 -11.19
N LEU A 173 5.09 -6.77 -10.40
CA LEU A 173 5.78 -7.97 -10.89
C LEU A 173 4.95 -8.74 -11.93
N ALA A 174 3.62 -8.84 -11.74
CA ALA A 174 2.72 -9.46 -12.72
C ALA A 174 2.75 -8.72 -14.06
N LEU A 175 2.64 -7.38 -14.03
CA LEU A 175 2.68 -6.55 -15.24
C LEU A 175 4.04 -6.58 -15.95
N MET A 176 5.15 -6.59 -15.20
CA MET A 176 6.50 -6.70 -15.77
C MET A 176 6.69 -8.04 -16.48
N ALA A 177 6.26 -9.14 -15.86
CA ALA A 177 6.30 -10.46 -16.47
C ALA A 177 5.37 -10.56 -17.69
N ALA A 178 4.15 -9.97 -17.62
CA ALA A 178 3.22 -9.91 -18.73
C ALA A 178 3.76 -9.13 -19.94
N LYS A 179 4.44 -8.01 -19.71
CA LYS A 179 5.08 -7.22 -20.77
C LYS A 179 6.19 -8.01 -21.48
N LYS A 180 6.86 -8.92 -20.78
CA LYS A 180 7.83 -9.87 -21.35
C LYS A 180 7.19 -11.08 -22.03
N GLY A 181 5.87 -11.23 -21.92
CA GLY A 181 5.16 -12.41 -22.40
C GLY A 181 5.36 -13.67 -21.55
N GLU A 182 5.88 -13.56 -20.33
CA GLU A 182 6.14 -14.66 -19.42
C GLU A 182 4.90 -14.95 -18.55
N LEU A 183 3.92 -15.63 -19.14
CA LEU A 183 2.58 -15.77 -18.58
C LEU A 183 2.54 -16.56 -17.27
N SER A 184 3.43 -17.53 -17.08
CA SER A 184 3.51 -18.30 -15.83
C SER A 184 3.93 -17.40 -14.66
N ARG A 185 4.98 -16.62 -14.82
CA ARG A 185 5.44 -15.66 -13.82
C ARG A 185 4.38 -14.59 -13.53
N ALA A 186 3.76 -14.07 -14.60
CA ALA A 186 2.67 -13.10 -14.47
C ALA A 186 1.46 -13.70 -13.74
N GLY A 187 1.09 -14.94 -14.06
CA GLY A 187 -0.01 -15.68 -13.44
C GLY A 187 0.22 -15.95 -11.95
N LEU A 188 1.42 -16.34 -11.55
CA LEU A 188 1.77 -16.53 -10.14
C LEU A 188 1.67 -15.22 -9.34
N SER A 189 2.19 -14.14 -9.89
CA SER A 189 2.15 -12.83 -9.22
C SER A 189 0.72 -12.29 -9.10
N ILE A 190 -0.09 -12.39 -10.18
CA ILE A 190 -1.48 -11.91 -10.13
C ILE A 190 -2.35 -12.79 -9.24
N ALA A 191 -2.11 -14.10 -9.17
CA ALA A 191 -2.83 -14.99 -8.27
C ALA A 191 -2.62 -14.62 -6.80
N MET A 192 -1.40 -14.23 -6.42
CA MET A 192 -1.10 -13.71 -5.07
C MET A 192 -1.80 -12.37 -4.83
N ALA A 193 -1.74 -11.43 -5.79
CA ALA A 193 -2.42 -10.15 -5.69
C ALA A 193 -3.94 -10.29 -5.52
N LEU A 194 -4.57 -11.27 -6.22
CA LEU A 194 -5.99 -11.59 -6.07
C LEU A 194 -6.32 -12.09 -4.67
N SER A 195 -5.51 -12.97 -4.11
CA SER A 195 -5.69 -13.47 -2.75
C SER A 195 -5.59 -12.34 -1.71
N LEU A 196 -4.53 -11.56 -1.78
CA LEU A 196 -4.28 -10.45 -0.84
C LEU A 196 -5.28 -9.30 -0.99
N GLY A 197 -5.71 -9.02 -2.22
CA GLY A 197 -6.64 -7.94 -2.55
C GLY A 197 -8.12 -8.29 -2.46
N ALA A 198 -8.49 -9.53 -2.15
CA ALA A 198 -9.86 -10.05 -2.22
C ALA A 198 -10.90 -9.29 -1.36
N LYS A 199 -10.46 -8.64 -0.28
CA LYS A 199 -11.31 -7.85 0.62
C LYS A 199 -11.28 -6.34 0.33
N THR A 200 -10.53 -5.91 -0.67
CA THR A 200 -10.43 -4.49 -1.02
C THR A 200 -11.52 -4.09 -2.01
N THR A 201 -11.78 -2.80 -2.12
CA THR A 201 -12.68 -2.22 -3.14
C THR A 201 -12.15 -2.44 -4.56
N GLN A 202 -10.86 -2.80 -4.70
CA GLN A 202 -10.18 -3.04 -5.98
C GLN A 202 -10.24 -4.50 -6.45
N ALA A 203 -10.83 -5.42 -5.69
CA ALA A 203 -10.83 -6.86 -6.00
C ALA A 203 -11.29 -7.19 -7.43
N VAL A 204 -12.36 -6.52 -7.90
CA VAL A 204 -12.89 -6.69 -9.26
C VAL A 204 -11.89 -6.22 -10.31
N ASN A 205 -11.23 -5.07 -10.07
CA ASN A 205 -10.22 -4.54 -10.99
C ASN A 205 -9.01 -5.48 -11.12
N TYR A 206 -8.62 -6.15 -10.03
CA TYR A 206 -7.54 -7.15 -10.07
C TYR A 206 -7.93 -8.39 -10.88
N LEU A 207 -9.19 -8.83 -10.81
CA LEU A 207 -9.68 -9.93 -11.66
C LEU A 207 -9.66 -9.56 -13.14
N ILE A 208 -10.16 -8.37 -13.49
CA ILE A 208 -10.15 -7.86 -14.87
C ILE A 208 -8.71 -7.74 -15.38
N LEU A 209 -7.82 -7.15 -14.59
CA LEU A 209 -6.41 -7.05 -14.92
C LEU A 209 -5.77 -8.42 -15.13
N GLY A 210 -6.07 -9.38 -14.26
CA GLY A 210 -5.56 -10.75 -14.36
C GLY A 210 -6.04 -11.45 -15.63
N GLU A 211 -7.29 -11.26 -16.05
CA GLU A 211 -7.78 -11.77 -17.32
C GLU A 211 -7.01 -11.19 -18.52
N SER A 212 -6.79 -9.87 -18.54
CA SER A 212 -6.03 -9.19 -19.60
C SER A 212 -4.56 -9.66 -19.63
N ILE A 213 -3.93 -9.83 -18.45
CA ILE A 213 -2.56 -10.37 -18.32
C ILE A 213 -2.48 -11.76 -18.96
N LEU A 214 -3.36 -12.70 -18.55
CA LEU A 214 -3.31 -14.08 -19.02
C LEU A 214 -3.82 -14.27 -20.46
N LYS A 215 -4.42 -13.23 -21.05
CA LYS A 215 -4.68 -13.14 -22.49
C LYS A 215 -3.47 -12.66 -23.30
N GLY A 216 -2.41 -12.19 -22.66
CA GLY A 216 -1.23 -11.65 -23.34
C GLY A 216 -1.42 -10.21 -23.87
N GLU A 217 -2.41 -9.46 -23.36
CA GLU A 217 -2.72 -8.10 -23.87
C GLU A 217 -1.62 -7.06 -23.52
N PHE A 218 -0.71 -7.38 -22.62
CA PHE A 218 0.37 -6.50 -22.18
C PHE A 218 1.74 -6.80 -22.84
N GLU A 219 1.85 -7.85 -23.64
CA GLU A 219 3.13 -8.26 -24.24
C GLU A 219 3.71 -7.15 -25.13
N LYS A 220 4.98 -6.80 -24.86
CA LYS A 220 5.77 -5.83 -25.62
C LYS A 220 7.16 -6.39 -25.84
N GLU A 221 7.61 -6.44 -27.09
CA GLU A 221 8.88 -7.09 -27.48
C GLU A 221 10.13 -6.38 -26.97
N ASP A 222 10.08 -5.05 -26.70
CA ASP A 222 11.26 -4.21 -26.45
C ASP A 222 11.60 -3.95 -24.98
N ILE A 223 11.02 -4.69 -24.05
CA ILE A 223 11.37 -4.51 -22.64
C ILE A 223 12.74 -5.13 -22.32
N LYS A 224 13.73 -4.31 -22.00
CA LYS A 224 15.02 -4.74 -21.46
C LYS A 224 14.89 -5.12 -19.99
N LEU A 225 14.64 -6.39 -19.74
CA LEU A 225 14.43 -6.93 -18.41
C LEU A 225 14.85 -8.41 -18.42
N ASP A 226 15.70 -8.82 -17.50
CA ASP A 226 16.11 -10.21 -17.31
C ASP A 226 15.64 -10.71 -15.95
N PHE A 227 14.85 -11.76 -15.98
CA PHE A 227 14.36 -12.41 -14.75
C PHE A 227 15.21 -13.62 -14.34
N GLY A 228 16.24 -13.94 -15.13
CA GLY A 228 16.99 -15.18 -14.98
C GLY A 228 16.27 -16.41 -15.59
N LYS A 229 16.96 -17.54 -15.52
CA LYS A 229 16.43 -18.81 -16.07
C LYS A 229 15.38 -19.43 -15.15
N GLY A 230 14.23 -19.78 -15.70
CA GLY A 230 13.17 -20.52 -15.02
C GLY A 230 12.59 -21.59 -15.93
N ASN A 231 12.03 -22.64 -15.35
CA ASN A 231 11.47 -23.77 -16.11
C ASN A 231 9.96 -23.58 -16.36
N TYR A 232 9.59 -22.49 -17.07
CA TYR A 232 8.18 -22.17 -17.35
C TYR A 232 7.74 -22.41 -18.80
N GLN A 233 8.66 -22.76 -19.69
CA GLN A 233 8.40 -22.82 -21.13
C GLN A 233 7.21 -23.68 -21.52
N LYS A 234 7.09 -24.89 -20.93
CA LYS A 234 5.97 -25.80 -21.16
C LYS A 234 4.64 -25.17 -20.71
N THR A 235 4.61 -24.60 -19.50
CA THR A 235 3.42 -23.99 -18.93
C THR A 235 3.03 -22.73 -19.69
N ASP A 236 3.98 -21.89 -20.07
CA ASP A 236 3.73 -20.69 -20.89
C ASP A 236 3.12 -21.06 -22.24
N LEU A 237 3.60 -22.13 -22.88
CA LEU A 237 3.02 -22.61 -24.14
C LEU A 237 1.56 -23.08 -23.95
N ILE A 238 1.26 -23.78 -22.87
CA ILE A 238 -0.09 -24.22 -22.52
C ILE A 238 -1.02 -23.03 -22.31
N LEU A 239 -0.55 -22.00 -21.54
CA LEU A 239 -1.33 -20.80 -21.28
C LEU A 239 -1.58 -19.99 -22.56
N ARG A 240 -0.55 -19.80 -23.42
CA ARG A 240 -0.68 -19.11 -24.72
C ARG A 240 -1.66 -19.80 -25.66
N ASN A 241 -1.66 -21.14 -25.71
CA ASN A 241 -2.59 -21.92 -26.51
C ASN A 241 -4.01 -21.96 -25.92
N ARG A 242 -4.24 -21.35 -24.75
CA ARG A 242 -5.54 -21.23 -24.09
C ARG A 242 -6.27 -22.56 -23.95
N ILE A 243 -5.55 -23.66 -23.70
CA ILE A 243 -6.09 -25.02 -23.62
C ILE A 243 -7.17 -25.10 -22.54
N ALA A 244 -6.98 -24.41 -21.41
CA ALA A 244 -7.94 -24.36 -20.31
C ALA A 244 -9.28 -23.68 -20.67
N LEU A 245 -9.33 -22.89 -21.75
CA LEU A 245 -10.57 -22.23 -22.19
C LEU A 245 -11.47 -23.17 -23.01
N ASN A 246 -10.99 -24.37 -23.38
CA ASN A 246 -11.83 -25.40 -23.99
C ASN A 246 -12.90 -25.86 -22.99
N LYS A 247 -14.14 -26.02 -23.46
CA LYS A 247 -15.27 -26.51 -22.65
C LYS A 247 -15.05 -27.88 -22.05
N ALA A 248 -14.21 -28.73 -22.68
CA ALA A 248 -13.85 -30.02 -22.16
C ALA A 248 -12.97 -29.98 -20.91
N TYR A 249 -12.26 -28.85 -20.64
CA TYR A 249 -11.45 -28.69 -19.46
C TYR A 249 -12.34 -28.48 -18.21
N LYS A 250 -12.17 -29.36 -17.23
CA LYS A 250 -12.99 -29.34 -16.00
C LYS A 250 -12.38 -28.41 -14.97
N LEU A 251 -13.08 -27.34 -14.67
CA LEU A 251 -12.71 -26.42 -13.60
C LEU A 251 -13.14 -26.99 -12.23
N GLN A 252 -12.28 -26.93 -11.23
CA GLN A 252 -12.56 -27.36 -9.86
C GLN A 252 -13.55 -26.41 -9.13
N SER A 253 -13.81 -25.24 -9.68
CA SER A 253 -14.75 -24.26 -9.17
C SER A 253 -16.03 -24.19 -10.02
N LYS A 254 -17.14 -23.75 -9.38
CA LYS A 254 -18.37 -23.36 -10.10
C LYS A 254 -18.36 -21.92 -10.59
N LEU A 255 -17.36 -21.14 -10.21
CA LEU A 255 -17.10 -19.80 -10.71
C LEU A 255 -16.27 -19.89 -12.00
N ASP A 256 -16.96 -20.02 -13.12
CA ASP A 256 -16.35 -20.22 -14.42
C ASP A 256 -15.90 -18.90 -15.07
N PHE A 257 -14.81 -18.32 -14.53
CA PHE A 257 -14.10 -17.17 -15.10
C PHE A 257 -12.87 -17.64 -15.86
N GLN A 258 -12.54 -16.95 -16.95
CA GLN A 258 -11.38 -17.31 -17.79
C GLN A 258 -10.08 -17.31 -17.01
N ILE A 259 -9.90 -16.33 -16.12
CA ILE A 259 -8.72 -16.26 -15.25
C ILE A 259 -8.55 -17.52 -14.39
N TYR A 260 -9.64 -18.04 -13.80
CA TYR A 260 -9.53 -19.23 -12.94
C TYR A 260 -9.21 -20.50 -13.73
N ARG A 261 -9.69 -20.61 -14.96
CA ARG A 261 -9.30 -21.71 -15.85
C ARG A 261 -7.81 -21.68 -16.16
N GLN A 262 -7.26 -20.50 -16.48
CA GLN A 262 -5.84 -20.31 -16.75
C GLN A 262 -4.98 -20.54 -15.50
N LEU A 263 -5.40 -20.03 -14.34
CA LEU A 263 -4.68 -20.24 -13.07
C LEU A 263 -4.71 -21.71 -12.63
N GLN A 264 -5.82 -22.44 -12.84
CA GLN A 264 -5.87 -23.87 -12.52
C GLN A 264 -4.85 -24.64 -13.37
N VAL A 265 -4.81 -24.41 -14.68
CA VAL A 265 -3.81 -25.04 -15.57
C VAL A 265 -2.39 -24.68 -15.17
N LEU A 266 -2.14 -23.42 -14.82
CA LEU A 266 -0.84 -22.97 -14.31
C LEU A 266 -0.43 -23.82 -13.09
N PHE A 267 -1.31 -23.93 -12.09
CA PHE A 267 -1.00 -24.66 -10.85
C PHE A 267 -0.90 -26.19 -11.08
N GLU A 268 -1.66 -26.76 -12.02
CA GLU A 268 -1.59 -28.17 -12.38
C GLU A 268 -0.30 -28.56 -13.12
N THR A 269 0.25 -27.64 -13.93
CA THR A 269 1.36 -27.93 -14.85
C THR A 269 2.72 -27.44 -14.36
N MET A 270 2.75 -26.57 -13.33
CA MET A 270 4.03 -26.12 -12.77
C MET A 270 4.66 -27.21 -11.89
N GLU A 271 5.99 -27.25 -11.92
CA GLU A 271 6.83 -28.14 -11.12
C GLU A 271 7.84 -27.27 -10.34
N TYR A 272 8.15 -27.67 -9.10
CA TYR A 272 9.15 -26.97 -8.30
C TYR A 272 10.55 -27.45 -8.66
N ASP A 273 11.43 -26.52 -8.89
CA ASP A 273 12.87 -26.75 -9.09
C ASP A 273 13.64 -26.07 -7.95
N GLU A 274 14.07 -26.84 -6.97
CA GLU A 274 14.83 -26.37 -5.81
C GLU A 274 16.19 -25.80 -6.18
N THR A 275 16.74 -26.18 -7.33
CA THR A 275 18.05 -25.69 -7.82
C THR A 275 17.94 -24.35 -8.54
N SER A 276 16.73 -23.91 -8.85
CA SER A 276 16.48 -22.67 -9.57
C SER A 276 16.80 -21.44 -8.72
N GLU A 277 17.50 -20.47 -9.30
CA GLU A 277 17.69 -19.15 -8.72
C GLU A 277 16.59 -18.15 -9.09
N ASP A 278 15.58 -18.60 -9.81
CA ASP A 278 14.45 -17.76 -10.24
C ASP A 278 13.61 -17.32 -9.04
N PHE A 279 13.32 -16.01 -8.99
CA PHE A 279 12.55 -15.42 -7.88
C PHE A 279 11.16 -16.02 -7.74
N TRP A 280 10.42 -16.23 -8.85
CA TRP A 280 9.06 -16.79 -8.79
C TRP A 280 9.08 -18.25 -8.37
N MET A 281 10.09 -18.99 -8.82
CA MET A 281 10.27 -20.40 -8.44
C MET A 281 10.44 -20.52 -6.92
N LYS A 282 11.27 -19.67 -6.32
CA LYS A 282 11.53 -19.69 -4.87
C LYS A 282 10.42 -19.07 -4.05
N TYR A 283 9.78 -18.00 -4.57
CA TYR A 283 8.89 -17.15 -3.78
C TYR A 283 7.42 -17.57 -3.89
N TYR A 284 6.92 -17.92 -5.10
CA TYR A 284 5.50 -18.19 -5.32
C TYR A 284 5.18 -19.67 -5.48
N VAL A 285 6.02 -20.41 -6.21
CA VAL A 285 5.73 -21.79 -6.60
C VAL A 285 5.45 -22.68 -5.40
N PRO A 286 6.23 -22.69 -4.31
CA PRO A 286 5.95 -23.56 -3.16
C PRO A 286 4.57 -23.35 -2.55
N TYR A 287 4.15 -22.09 -2.40
CA TYR A 287 2.82 -21.74 -1.87
C TYR A 287 1.69 -22.27 -2.75
N PHE A 288 1.77 -22.06 -4.07
CA PHE A 288 0.70 -22.50 -4.97
C PHE A 288 0.72 -24.01 -5.25
N LEU A 289 1.86 -24.67 -5.11
CA LEU A 289 1.91 -26.15 -5.11
C LEU A 289 1.20 -26.72 -3.88
N LYS A 290 1.45 -26.16 -2.69
CA LYS A 290 0.75 -26.58 -1.46
C LYS A 290 -0.76 -26.31 -1.55
N LEU A 291 -1.17 -25.18 -2.12
CA LEU A 291 -2.58 -24.88 -2.41
C LEU A 291 -3.21 -25.95 -3.31
N ARG A 292 -2.48 -26.41 -4.34
CA ARG A 292 -2.92 -27.49 -5.24
C ARG A 292 -3.00 -28.82 -4.53
N GLU A 293 -1.97 -29.21 -3.79
CA GLU A 293 -1.84 -30.51 -3.10
C GLU A 293 -2.91 -30.69 -2.03
N GLU A 294 -3.25 -29.61 -1.31
CA GLU A 294 -4.31 -29.60 -0.31
C GLU A 294 -5.70 -29.25 -0.87
N GLU A 295 -5.86 -29.26 -2.21
CA GLU A 295 -7.13 -29.08 -2.94
C GLU A 295 -7.87 -27.76 -2.65
N TYR A 296 -7.16 -26.71 -2.25
CA TYR A 296 -7.74 -25.39 -1.92
C TYR A 296 -8.10 -24.53 -3.13
N PHE A 297 -7.81 -24.94 -4.39
CA PHE A 297 -8.05 -24.10 -5.55
C PHE A 297 -9.51 -23.63 -5.68
N GLY A 298 -10.48 -24.53 -5.48
CA GLY A 298 -11.89 -24.17 -5.52
C GLY A 298 -12.25 -23.11 -4.47
N ALA A 299 -11.76 -23.26 -3.25
CA ALA A 299 -11.95 -22.34 -2.13
C ALA A 299 -11.29 -20.97 -2.39
N TYR A 300 -10.07 -20.96 -2.94
CA TYR A 300 -9.36 -19.78 -3.43
C TYR A 300 -10.21 -18.95 -4.40
N THR A 301 -10.86 -19.61 -5.40
CA THR A 301 -11.68 -18.87 -6.37
C THR A 301 -12.88 -18.18 -5.73
N TYR A 302 -13.54 -18.84 -4.76
CA TYR A 302 -14.65 -18.21 -4.01
C TYR A 302 -14.17 -17.06 -3.15
N TYR A 303 -13.00 -17.19 -2.53
CA TYR A 303 -12.41 -16.12 -1.72
C TYR A 303 -12.07 -14.90 -2.56
N CYS A 304 -11.36 -15.08 -3.67
CA CYS A 304 -10.92 -13.99 -4.55
C CYS A 304 -12.09 -13.28 -5.28
N SER A 305 -13.26 -13.93 -5.37
CA SER A 305 -14.43 -13.37 -6.04
C SER A 305 -15.39 -12.60 -5.14
N ARG A 306 -15.07 -12.40 -3.85
CA ARG A 306 -15.98 -11.78 -2.86
C ARG A 306 -16.45 -10.37 -3.23
N GLY A 307 -15.68 -9.64 -4.05
CA GLY A 307 -16.03 -8.30 -4.52
C GLY A 307 -16.94 -8.24 -5.75
N ILE A 308 -17.29 -9.38 -6.35
CA ILE A 308 -18.08 -9.43 -7.60
C ILE A 308 -19.57 -9.33 -7.29
N GLY A 309 -20.16 -8.16 -7.57
CA GLY A 309 -21.56 -7.82 -7.25
C GLY A 309 -22.61 -8.28 -8.27
N ASN A 310 -22.44 -9.44 -8.97
CA ASN A 310 -23.52 -9.94 -9.82
C ASN A 310 -24.33 -11.04 -9.14
N PRO A 311 -25.68 -11.13 -9.36
CA PRO A 311 -26.57 -12.02 -8.61
C PRO A 311 -26.22 -13.49 -8.70
N LYS A 312 -25.70 -13.97 -9.85
CA LYS A 312 -25.30 -15.37 -10.04
C LYS A 312 -24.06 -15.70 -9.20
N THR A 313 -23.07 -14.82 -9.22
CA THR A 313 -21.84 -14.97 -8.43
C THR A 313 -22.17 -14.89 -6.94
N GLU A 314 -22.95 -13.93 -6.50
CA GLU A 314 -23.36 -13.78 -5.10
C GLU A 314 -24.07 -15.03 -4.55
N LYS A 315 -24.95 -15.66 -5.34
CA LYS A 315 -25.61 -16.91 -4.96
C LYS A 315 -24.60 -18.04 -4.74
N LEU A 316 -23.59 -18.14 -5.62
CA LEU A 316 -22.51 -19.13 -5.49
C LEU A 316 -21.63 -18.84 -4.30
N LEU A 317 -21.28 -17.58 -4.05
CA LEU A 317 -20.47 -17.16 -2.91
C LEU A 317 -21.18 -17.45 -1.59
N LYS A 318 -22.48 -17.11 -1.46
CA LYS A 318 -23.28 -17.45 -0.29
C LYS A 318 -23.30 -18.95 0.00
N LYS A 319 -23.45 -19.78 -1.05
CA LYS A 319 -23.47 -21.25 -0.91
C LYS A 319 -22.11 -21.83 -0.50
N ASN A 320 -21.01 -21.20 -0.88
CA ASN A 320 -19.64 -21.67 -0.63
C ASN A 320 -18.87 -20.77 0.34
N LYS A 321 -19.60 -20.07 1.24
CA LYS A 321 -19.03 -19.15 2.20
C LYS A 321 -17.99 -19.85 3.10
N SER A 322 -18.34 -21.02 3.66
CA SER A 322 -17.44 -21.78 4.53
C SER A 322 -16.13 -22.13 3.84
N LYS A 323 -16.18 -22.56 2.57
CA LYS A 323 -14.97 -22.88 1.80
C LYS A 323 -14.05 -21.65 1.62
N ALA A 324 -14.64 -20.48 1.35
CA ALA A 324 -13.89 -19.26 1.23
C ALA A 324 -13.27 -18.84 2.58
N GLU A 325 -13.94 -19.09 3.69
CA GLU A 325 -13.43 -18.84 5.04
C GLU A 325 -12.33 -19.85 5.43
N GLU A 326 -12.49 -21.12 5.06
CA GLU A 326 -11.46 -22.17 5.23
C GLU A 326 -10.17 -21.80 4.49
N TYR A 327 -10.28 -21.38 3.21
CA TYR A 327 -9.12 -20.90 2.47
C TYR A 327 -8.48 -19.68 3.13
N GLU A 328 -9.28 -18.74 3.61
CA GLU A 328 -8.76 -17.55 4.30
C GLU A 328 -7.91 -17.92 5.52
N GLN A 329 -8.40 -18.82 6.36
CA GLN A 329 -7.66 -19.30 7.53
C GLN A 329 -6.39 -20.04 7.14
N TRP A 330 -6.50 -20.98 6.19
CA TRP A 330 -5.37 -21.68 5.63
C TRP A 330 -4.32 -20.72 5.05
N SER A 331 -4.75 -19.79 4.21
CA SER A 331 -3.88 -18.81 3.56
C SER A 331 -3.13 -17.94 4.56
N LEU A 332 -3.75 -17.51 5.66
CA LEU A 332 -3.10 -16.71 6.70
C LEU A 332 -1.97 -17.50 7.39
N ILE A 333 -2.18 -18.79 7.65
CA ILE A 333 -1.16 -19.68 8.24
C ILE A 333 -0.02 -19.88 7.26
N GLU A 334 -0.33 -20.31 6.03
CA GLU A 334 0.66 -20.64 5.03
C GLU A 334 1.48 -19.41 4.57
N MET A 335 0.84 -18.26 4.38
CA MET A 335 1.57 -17.04 4.04
C MET A 335 2.55 -16.64 5.15
N LYS A 336 2.18 -16.84 6.41
CA LYS A 336 3.10 -16.60 7.52
C LYS A 336 4.28 -17.58 7.48
N GLU A 337 4.03 -18.84 7.16
CA GLU A 337 5.08 -19.85 7.07
C GLU A 337 6.00 -19.61 5.86
N PHE A 338 5.46 -19.36 4.66
CA PHE A 338 6.26 -19.18 3.45
C PHE A 338 6.95 -17.81 3.36
N PHE A 339 6.30 -16.75 3.82
CA PHE A 339 6.79 -15.38 3.66
C PHE A 339 7.23 -14.74 4.98
N GLY A 340 6.86 -15.30 6.12
CA GLY A 340 7.23 -14.80 7.44
C GLY A 340 8.69 -15.10 7.81
N GLN A 341 9.34 -15.99 7.08
CA GLN A 341 10.75 -16.34 7.25
C GLN A 341 11.63 -15.34 6.49
N ASN A 342 11.64 -14.08 6.94
CA ASN A 342 12.66 -13.13 6.51
C ASN A 342 13.99 -13.55 7.11
N LYS A 343 14.72 -14.40 6.36
CA LYS A 343 16.09 -14.74 6.69
C LYS A 343 17.01 -13.71 6.06
N GLU A 344 17.72 -12.96 6.87
CA GLU A 344 18.84 -12.13 6.45
C GLU A 344 20.14 -12.74 6.92
N PHE A 345 21.17 -12.65 6.06
CA PHE A 345 22.52 -13.01 6.43
C PHE A 345 23.08 -11.84 7.25
N TRP A 346 23.22 -12.07 8.56
CA TRP A 346 23.71 -11.05 9.46
C TRP A 346 24.78 -11.60 10.36
N ASP A 347 25.90 -10.89 10.45
CA ASP A 347 27.05 -11.27 11.30
C ASP A 347 27.58 -12.70 11.01
N GLY A 348 27.53 -13.09 9.72
CA GLY A 348 28.02 -14.40 9.25
C GLY A 348 27.05 -15.56 9.40
N GLU A 349 25.81 -15.33 9.87
CA GLU A 349 24.79 -16.38 10.05
C GLU A 349 23.48 -16.01 9.37
N GLU A 350 22.82 -16.99 8.76
CA GLU A 350 21.46 -16.86 8.25
C GLU A 350 20.49 -16.87 9.44
N ARG A 351 19.72 -15.79 9.63
CA ARG A 351 18.83 -15.61 10.77
C ARG A 351 17.43 -15.22 10.34
N GLU A 352 16.44 -15.75 11.05
CA GLU A 352 15.07 -15.31 10.96
C GLU A 352 14.91 -13.98 11.70
N LEU A 353 14.56 -12.90 10.98
CA LEU A 353 14.46 -11.57 11.53
C LEU A 353 13.02 -11.18 11.84
N SER A 354 12.81 -10.71 13.05
CA SER A 354 11.58 -10.05 13.47
C SER A 354 11.77 -8.54 13.45
N TYR A 355 10.77 -7.84 12.94
CA TYR A 355 10.75 -6.38 12.86
C TYR A 355 9.64 -5.81 13.72
N TRP A 356 9.95 -4.80 14.49
CA TRP A 356 8.97 -3.99 15.20
C TRP A 356 8.93 -2.59 14.60
N PHE A 357 7.74 -2.02 14.52
CA PHE A 357 7.55 -0.74 13.88
C PHE A 357 6.83 0.23 14.81
N TYR A 358 7.25 1.50 14.79
CA TYR A 358 6.46 2.62 15.28
C TYR A 358 5.26 2.87 14.35
N ARG A 359 4.29 3.67 14.79
CA ARG A 359 3.27 4.22 13.89
C ARG A 359 3.95 4.90 12.69
N GLY A 360 3.45 4.69 11.46
CA GLY A 360 4.03 5.23 10.24
C GLY A 360 5.17 4.38 9.63
N ASN A 361 5.19 3.07 9.93
CA ASN A 361 6.12 2.09 9.34
C ASN A 361 7.62 2.39 9.58
N ARG A 362 7.96 3.14 10.62
CA ARG A 362 9.35 3.34 11.03
C ARG A 362 9.84 2.15 11.82
N LEU A 363 11.03 1.68 11.49
CA LEU A 363 11.65 0.58 12.22
C LEU A 363 11.92 1.01 13.67
N GLN A 364 11.35 0.27 14.61
CA GLN A 364 11.58 0.42 16.04
C GLN A 364 12.68 -0.53 16.52
N ALA A 365 12.63 -1.78 16.07
CA ALA A 365 13.62 -2.77 16.39
C ALA A 365 13.67 -3.85 15.32
N LYS A 366 14.83 -4.49 15.15
CA LYS A 366 15.00 -5.72 14.38
C LYS A 366 15.92 -6.67 15.12
N GLY A 367 15.64 -7.96 15.02
CA GLY A 367 16.42 -9.00 15.66
C GLY A 367 15.73 -10.35 15.59
N ASN A 368 16.30 -11.34 16.24
CA ASN A 368 15.78 -12.70 16.20
C ASN A 368 14.77 -12.95 17.30
N LYS A 369 13.79 -13.81 17.02
CA LYS A 369 12.88 -14.37 18.01
C LYS A 369 12.93 -15.89 17.97
N LEU A 370 12.91 -16.49 19.15
CA LEU A 370 12.67 -17.92 19.34
C LEU A 370 11.53 -18.07 20.35
N ASN A 371 10.47 -18.78 19.97
CA ASN A 371 9.29 -19.00 20.83
C ASN A 371 8.71 -17.68 21.39
N ASP A 372 8.57 -16.67 20.52
CA ASP A 372 8.10 -15.30 20.82
C ASP A 372 8.97 -14.48 21.80
N LYS A 373 10.12 -15.00 22.21
CA LYS A 373 11.10 -14.27 23.01
C LYS A 373 12.22 -13.72 22.12
N ASN A 374 12.71 -12.54 22.47
CA ASN A 374 13.89 -11.98 21.82
C ASN A 374 15.08 -12.87 22.10
N GLU A 375 15.82 -13.24 21.07
CA GLU A 375 17.01 -14.06 21.16
C GLU A 375 18.11 -13.51 20.26
N GLY A 376 19.36 -13.71 20.67
CA GLY A 376 20.52 -13.30 19.88
C GLY A 376 20.66 -11.78 19.79
N TYR A 377 21.03 -11.30 18.59
CA TYR A 377 21.39 -9.91 18.39
C TYR A 377 20.16 -9.06 17.99
N TRP A 378 20.01 -7.89 18.64
CA TRP A 378 18.95 -6.94 18.38
C TRP A 378 19.50 -5.55 18.15
N GLU A 379 18.91 -4.82 17.22
CA GLU A 379 19.08 -3.38 16.99
C GLU A 379 17.78 -2.64 17.30
N PHE A 380 17.90 -1.55 18.04
CA PHE A 380 16.81 -0.66 18.37
C PHE A 380 17.06 0.70 17.75
N TYR A 381 16.01 1.34 17.26
CA TYR A 381 16.09 2.60 16.55
C TYR A 381 15.26 3.67 17.23
N HIS A 382 15.76 4.90 17.23
CA HIS A 382 14.98 6.06 17.63
C HIS A 382 13.88 6.34 16.62
N TRP A 383 12.86 7.10 17.04
CA TRP A 383 11.80 7.58 16.17
C TRP A 383 12.33 8.32 14.93
N SER A 384 13.51 8.96 15.01
CA SER A 384 14.23 9.59 13.89
C SER A 384 14.78 8.61 12.86
N GLY A 385 14.74 7.30 13.11
CA GLY A 385 15.36 6.26 12.26
C GLY A 385 16.84 6.00 12.54
N ASN A 386 17.47 6.75 13.45
CA ASN A 386 18.86 6.49 13.86
C ASN A 386 18.96 5.32 14.82
N LEU A 387 20.04 4.55 14.72
CA LEU A 387 20.31 3.46 15.65
C LEU A 387 20.38 4.03 17.08
N SER A 388 19.57 3.49 17.98
CA SER A 388 19.50 3.87 19.39
C SER A 388 20.42 3.02 20.23
N SER A 389 20.33 1.71 20.05
CA SER A 389 21.12 0.73 20.79
C SER A 389 21.17 -0.58 20.02
N LYS A 390 22.16 -1.40 20.35
CA LYS A 390 22.30 -2.77 19.85
C LYS A 390 22.86 -3.66 20.95
N GLY A 391 22.43 -4.92 20.98
CA GLY A 391 22.87 -5.86 22.00
C GLY A 391 22.38 -7.28 21.75
N ARG A 392 22.86 -8.23 22.58
CA ARG A 392 22.36 -9.61 22.59
C ARG A 392 21.40 -9.82 23.74
N PHE A 393 20.35 -10.62 23.50
CA PHE A 393 19.41 -11.13 24.49
C PHE A 393 19.68 -12.59 24.79
#